data_73b816952bd7a68e8db6d2ac3e3bc6c5
#
_entry.id   73b816952bd7a68e8db6d2ac3e3bc6c5
#
_cell.length_a   1.000
_cell.length_b   1.000
_cell.length_c   1.000
_cell.angle_alpha   90.00
_cell.angle_beta   90.00
_cell.angle_gamma   90.00
#
_symmetry.space_group_name_H-M   'P 1'
#
loop_
_entity.id
_entity.type
_entity.pdbx_description
1 polymer ?
#
loop_
_entity_poly.entity_id
_entity_poly.type
_entity_poly.pdbx_seq_one_letter_code
_entity_poly.pdbx_strand_id
1 'polypeptide(L)' 'SSQMIDKVLCHELTHVHAMEYGYSIPIETEEIVADFISLFGRSIVTVADELIYQLLGSDAIKYCA' A
#
# COMPACT_ATOMS: atom_id res chain seq x y z
N SER A 1 1.53 -16.02 12.10
CA SER A 1 1.92 -16.35 10.73
C SER A 1 2.53 -15.13 10.04
N SER A 2 3.25 -15.38 8.97
CA SER A 2 3.84 -14.29 8.19
C SER A 2 2.77 -13.37 7.59
N GLN A 3 1.61 -13.91 7.22
CA GLN A 3 0.49 -13.11 6.72
C GLN A 3 -0.04 -12.15 7.77
N MET A 4 -0.11 -12.61 9.01
CA MET A 4 -0.55 -11.77 10.12
C MET A 4 0.45 -10.64 10.39
N ILE A 5 1.73 -10.96 10.38
CA ILE A 5 2.79 -9.97 10.57
C ILE A 5 2.73 -8.92 9.44
N ASP A 6 2.54 -9.36 8.21
CA ASP A 6 2.41 -8.45 7.07
C ASP A 6 1.25 -7.47 7.25
N LYS A 7 0.09 -7.97 7.64
CA LYS A 7 -1.08 -7.12 7.88
C LYS A 7 -0.83 -6.10 8.98
N VAL A 8 -0.26 -6.54 10.11
CA VAL A 8 0.04 -5.64 11.23
C VAL A 8 1.02 -4.56 10.80
N LEU A 9 2.09 -4.94 10.10
CA LEU A 9 3.08 -3.98 9.64
C LEU A 9 2.48 -2.98 8.67
N CYS A 10 1.69 -3.44 7.70
CA CYS A 10 1.06 -2.53 6.74
C CYS A 10 0.09 -1.57 7.42
N HIS A 11 -0.67 -2.05 8.40
CA HIS A 11 -1.56 -1.20 9.20
C HIS A 11 -0.76 -0.11 9.93
N GLU A 12 0.24 -0.51 10.69
CA GLU A 12 1.03 0.43 11.49
C GLU A 12 1.84 1.38 10.61
N LEU A 13 2.39 0.90 9.51
CA LEU A 13 3.14 1.74 8.58
C LEU A 13 2.24 2.76 7.86
N THR A 14 0.95 2.48 7.72
CA THR A 14 0.00 3.48 7.22
C THR A 14 -0.05 4.68 8.15
N HIS A 15 -0.15 4.45 9.46
CA HIS A 15 -0.15 5.54 10.46
C HIS A 15 1.19 6.29 10.43
N VAL A 16 2.29 5.57 10.37
CA VAL A 16 3.64 6.17 10.31
C VAL A 16 3.76 7.08 9.08
N HIS A 17 3.30 6.62 7.92
CA HIS A 17 3.36 7.42 6.70
C HIS A 17 2.49 8.67 6.79
N ALA A 18 1.28 8.55 7.32
CA ALA A 18 0.40 9.71 7.50
C ALA A 18 1.08 10.76 8.38
N MET A 19 1.68 10.34 9.48
CA MET A 19 2.39 11.22 10.40
C MET A 19 3.64 11.82 9.76
N GLU A 20 4.46 10.98 9.13
CA GLU A 20 5.74 11.37 8.54
C GLU A 20 5.56 12.39 7.41
N TYR A 21 4.54 12.23 6.58
CA TYR A 21 4.29 13.10 5.44
C TYR A 21 3.25 14.18 5.75
N GLY A 22 2.81 14.30 6.99
CA GLY A 22 1.89 15.35 7.40
C GLY A 22 0.51 15.24 6.76
N TYR A 23 0.07 14.04 6.42
CA TYR A 23 -1.25 13.83 5.82
C TYR A 23 -2.29 13.75 6.93
N SER A 24 -2.91 14.90 7.21
CA SER A 24 -3.80 15.05 8.37
C SER A 24 -5.23 14.64 8.02
N ILE A 25 -5.66 13.52 8.58
CA ILE A 25 -7.05 13.06 8.48
C ILE A 25 -7.52 12.67 9.88
N PRO A 26 -8.85 12.69 10.15
CA PRO A 26 -9.37 12.23 11.44
C PRO A 26 -8.91 10.80 11.74
N ILE A 27 -8.61 10.51 13.00
CA ILE A 27 -8.07 9.20 13.37
C ILE A 27 -8.99 8.05 12.98
N GLU A 28 -10.29 8.22 13.08
CA GLU A 28 -11.26 7.20 12.69
C GLU A 28 -11.15 6.86 11.20
N THR A 29 -10.94 7.87 10.37
CA THR A 29 -10.74 7.69 8.94
C THR A 29 -9.40 7.04 8.66
N GLU A 30 -8.34 7.47 9.36
CA GLU A 30 -7.02 6.89 9.20
C GLU A 30 -7.00 5.40 9.57
N GLU A 31 -7.76 4.99 10.60
CA GLU A 31 -7.91 3.59 10.96
C GLU A 31 -8.57 2.78 9.82
N ILE A 32 -9.59 3.34 9.18
CA ILE A 32 -10.24 2.69 8.04
C ILE A 32 -9.25 2.52 6.88
N VAL A 33 -8.46 3.54 6.59
CA VAL A 33 -7.45 3.48 5.54
C VAL A 33 -6.38 2.44 5.88
N ALA A 34 -5.91 2.41 7.14
CA ALA A 34 -4.91 1.44 7.58
C ALA A 34 -5.43 0.01 7.45
N ASP A 35 -6.68 -0.23 7.82
CA ASP A 35 -7.30 -1.55 7.66
C ASP A 35 -7.41 -1.94 6.18
N PHE A 36 -7.83 -1.03 5.34
CA PHE A 36 -7.95 -1.27 3.90
C PHE A 36 -6.60 -1.63 3.29
N ILE A 37 -5.56 -0.88 3.61
CA ILE A 37 -4.21 -1.13 3.10
C ILE A 37 -3.67 -2.46 3.62
N SER A 38 -3.93 -2.80 4.88
CA SER A 38 -3.48 -4.07 5.43
C SER A 38 -4.11 -5.27 4.73
N LEU A 39 -5.35 -5.11 4.23
CA LEU A 39 -6.08 -6.18 3.55
C LEU A 39 -5.78 -6.24 2.05
N PHE A 40 -5.67 -5.09 1.40
CA PHE A 40 -5.69 -5.02 -0.06
C PHE A 40 -4.47 -4.36 -0.69
N GLY A 41 -3.62 -3.71 0.11
CA GLY A 41 -2.53 -2.89 -0.42
C GLY A 41 -1.61 -3.65 -1.37
N ARG A 42 -1.16 -4.85 -0.98
CA ARG A 42 -0.28 -5.64 -1.83
C ARG A 42 -0.97 -6.10 -3.12
N SER A 43 -2.23 -6.48 -3.03
CA SER A 43 -3.01 -6.89 -4.20
C SER A 43 -3.15 -5.72 -5.18
N ILE A 44 -3.44 -4.53 -4.68
CA ILE A 44 -3.55 -3.33 -5.50
C ILE A 44 -2.25 -3.08 -6.26
N VAL A 45 -1.11 -3.10 -5.55
CA VAL A 45 0.20 -2.84 -6.16
C VAL A 45 0.55 -3.94 -7.17
N THR A 46 0.28 -5.20 -6.83
CA THR A 46 0.56 -6.34 -7.73
C THR A 46 -0.22 -6.21 -9.03
N VAL A 47 -1.51 -5.89 -8.95
CA VAL A 47 -2.34 -5.71 -10.15
C VAL A 47 -1.86 -4.50 -10.95
N ALA A 48 -1.52 -3.39 -10.27
CA ALA A 48 -1.00 -2.21 -10.93
C ALA A 48 0.29 -2.51 -11.68
N ASP A 49 1.22 -3.24 -11.05
CA ASP A 49 2.47 -3.63 -11.69
C ASP A 49 2.22 -4.47 -12.95
N GLU A 50 1.30 -5.41 -12.88
CA GLU A 50 0.93 -6.25 -14.02
C GLU A 50 0.35 -5.41 -15.16
N LEU A 51 -0.55 -4.49 -14.85
CA LEU A 51 -1.14 -3.61 -15.87
C LEU A 51 -0.12 -2.68 -16.49
N ILE A 52 0.79 -2.13 -15.69
CA ILE A 52 1.89 -1.29 -16.20
C ILE A 52 2.75 -2.11 -17.16
N TYR A 53 3.08 -3.34 -16.79
CA TYR A 53 3.90 -4.21 -17.63
C TYR A 53 3.18 -4.49 -18.97
N GLN A 54 1.88 -4.77 -18.94
CA GLN A 54 1.11 -5.01 -20.16
C GLN A 54 1.04 -3.78 -21.06
N LEU A 55 0.94 -2.59 -20.47
CA LEU A 55 0.83 -1.35 -21.22
C LEU A 55 2.18 -0.86 -21.77
N LEU A 56 3.26 -1.01 -21.00
CA LEU A 56 4.56 -0.41 -21.30
C LEU A 56 5.65 -1.43 -21.64
N GLY A 57 5.39 -2.72 -21.45
CA GLY A 57 6.37 -3.76 -21.73
C GLY A 57 7.63 -3.60 -20.89
N SER A 58 8.80 -3.63 -21.52
CA SER A 58 10.09 -3.53 -20.81
C SER A 58 10.29 -2.20 -20.11
N ASP A 59 9.57 -1.14 -20.50
CA ASP A 59 9.66 0.16 -19.84
C ASP A 59 9.02 0.17 -18.46
N ALA A 60 8.20 -0.83 -18.14
CA ALA A 60 7.53 -0.94 -16.84
C ALA A 60 8.52 -0.98 -15.68
N ILE A 61 9.71 -1.52 -15.89
CA ILE A 61 10.75 -1.61 -14.85
C ILE A 61 11.07 -0.25 -14.24
N LYS A 62 10.97 0.82 -15.03
CA LYS A 62 11.22 2.18 -14.55
C LYS A 62 10.21 2.64 -13.50
N TYR A 63 9.02 2.03 -13.48
CA TYR A 63 7.93 2.41 -12.59
C TYR A 63 7.73 1.40 -11.45
N CYS A 64 8.15 0.16 -11.65
CA CYS A 64 7.95 -0.92 -10.67
C CYS A 64 9.17 -1.15 -9.76
N ALA A 65 10.28 -0.56 -10.10
CA ALA A 65 11.50 -0.66 -9.28
C ALA A 65 11.44 0.29 -8.02
#